data_5c0c28431e6652858603b44209211a27
#
_entry.id   5c0c28431e6652858603b44209211a27
#
_cell.length_a   1.000
_cell.length_b   1.000
_cell.length_c   1.000
_cell.angle_alpha   90.00
_cell.angle_beta   90.00
_cell.angle_gamma   90.00
#
_symmetry.space_group_name_H-M   'P 1'
#
loop_
_entity.id
_entity.type
_entity.pdbx_description
1 polymer ?
#
loop_
_entity_poly.entity_id
_entity_poly.type
_entity_poly.pdbx_seq_one_letter_code
_entity_poly.pdbx_strand_id
1 'polypeptide(L)'
;MIRKRGKLNKKTIYILSIIIVLFIVYFLFEYQRGKVERYNEKYKVSEELLSNKKYGGLSIKKIKLNELGGSYSFTAKVKNNSGVKHEIEPVKLVFLDKTGNKVCEVNSNLPRLDVDEEFDMYAMIGEECRRAYTFVIERVEGENSYE
;
A
#
# COMPACT_ATOMS: atom_id res chain seq x y z
N MET A 1 13.90 -33.60 -59.41
CA MET A 1 13.52 -32.17 -59.39
C MET A 1 14.22 -31.48 -58.22
N ILE A 2 15.36 -30.80 -58.45
CA ILE A 2 16.19 -30.19 -57.40
C ILE A 2 15.69 -28.78 -57.20
N ARG A 3 15.04 -28.48 -56.02
CA ARG A 3 14.64 -27.14 -55.65
C ARG A 3 15.90 -26.30 -55.37
N LYS A 4 16.20 -25.35 -56.26
CA LYS A 4 17.20 -24.27 -55.99
C LYS A 4 16.82 -23.54 -54.73
N ARG A 5 17.58 -23.73 -53.63
CA ARG A 5 17.53 -22.87 -52.48
C ARG A 5 18.04 -21.48 -52.88
N GLY A 6 17.12 -20.52 -53.04
CA GLY A 6 17.46 -19.13 -53.30
C GLY A 6 18.32 -18.61 -52.13
N LYS A 7 19.53 -18.14 -52.42
CA LYS A 7 20.37 -17.46 -51.42
C LYS A 7 19.64 -16.15 -50.99
N LEU A 8 19.23 -16.10 -49.77
CA LEU A 8 18.69 -14.85 -49.20
C LEU A 8 19.75 -13.73 -49.34
N ASN A 9 19.33 -12.58 -49.85
CA ASN A 9 20.20 -11.42 -49.99
C ASN A 9 20.60 -10.93 -48.58
N LYS A 10 21.89 -10.52 -48.41
CA LYS A 10 22.44 -10.05 -47.13
C LYS A 10 21.58 -8.94 -46.51
N LYS A 11 21.00 -8.04 -47.31
CA LYS A 11 20.08 -7.00 -46.87
C LYS A 11 18.79 -7.56 -46.24
N THR A 12 18.24 -8.62 -46.83
CA THR A 12 17.02 -9.28 -46.34
C THR A 12 17.28 -9.97 -45.01
N ILE A 13 18.45 -10.57 -44.82
CA ILE A 13 18.85 -11.20 -43.54
C ILE A 13 18.96 -10.11 -42.46
N TYR A 14 19.56 -8.96 -42.79
CA TYR A 14 19.70 -7.84 -41.83
C TYR A 14 18.33 -7.29 -41.39
N ILE A 15 17.41 -7.08 -42.32
CA ILE A 15 16.05 -6.62 -42.02
C ILE A 15 15.30 -7.63 -41.15
N LEU A 16 15.40 -8.91 -41.45
CA LEU A 16 14.78 -9.99 -40.66
C LEU A 16 15.34 -10.04 -39.24
N SER A 17 16.66 -9.87 -39.06
CA SER A 17 17.28 -9.88 -37.73
C SER A 17 16.80 -8.68 -36.90
N ILE A 18 16.65 -7.50 -37.49
CA ILE A 18 16.11 -6.33 -36.77
C ILE A 18 14.65 -6.56 -36.33
N ILE A 19 13.83 -7.14 -37.21
CA ILE A 19 12.43 -7.45 -36.88
C ILE A 19 12.36 -8.46 -35.74
N ILE A 20 13.21 -9.49 -35.74
CA ILE A 20 13.26 -10.50 -34.66
C ILE A 20 13.67 -9.85 -33.32
N VAL A 21 14.67 -8.97 -33.33
CA VAL A 21 15.12 -8.26 -32.12
C VAL A 21 13.99 -7.36 -31.57
N LEU A 22 13.30 -6.61 -32.43
CA LEU A 22 12.16 -5.79 -32.02
C LEU A 22 11.03 -6.63 -31.42
N PHE A 23 10.76 -7.81 -32.00
CA PHE A 23 9.75 -8.75 -31.49
C PHE A 23 10.12 -9.29 -30.11
N ILE A 24 11.39 -9.62 -29.90
CA ILE A 24 11.90 -10.09 -28.58
C ILE A 24 11.76 -8.97 -27.54
N VAL A 25 12.17 -7.76 -27.88
CA VAL A 25 12.07 -6.60 -26.97
C VAL A 25 10.60 -6.31 -26.61
N TYR A 26 9.71 -6.33 -27.60
CA TYR A 26 8.27 -6.17 -27.38
C TYR A 26 7.71 -7.25 -26.46
N PHE A 27 8.07 -8.52 -26.69
CA PHE A 27 7.60 -9.64 -25.88
C PHE A 27 8.11 -9.59 -24.43
N LEU A 28 9.36 -9.15 -24.24
CA LEU A 28 9.93 -8.94 -22.91
C LEU A 28 9.21 -7.80 -22.17
N PHE A 29 8.88 -6.73 -22.89
CA PHE A 29 8.16 -5.60 -22.31
C PHE A 29 6.73 -6.00 -21.88
N GLU A 30 5.97 -6.69 -22.72
CA GLU A 30 4.63 -7.20 -22.39
C GLU A 30 4.66 -8.22 -21.23
N TYR A 31 5.68 -9.08 -21.19
CA TYR A 31 5.86 -10.03 -20.10
C TYR A 31 6.10 -9.32 -18.75
N GLN A 32 6.94 -8.28 -18.72
CA GLN A 32 7.19 -7.47 -17.54
C GLN A 32 5.93 -6.72 -17.10
N ARG A 33 5.21 -6.11 -18.06
CA ARG A 33 3.96 -5.40 -17.82
C ARG A 33 2.91 -6.32 -17.20
N GLY A 34 2.72 -7.51 -17.73
CA GLY A 34 1.78 -8.49 -17.17
C GLY A 34 2.17 -9.02 -15.78
N LYS A 35 3.46 -9.00 -15.41
CA LYS A 35 3.90 -9.30 -14.04
C LYS A 35 3.53 -8.17 -13.08
N VAL A 36 3.75 -6.92 -13.47
CA VAL A 36 3.42 -5.74 -12.66
C VAL A 36 1.92 -5.63 -12.44
N GLU A 37 1.11 -5.84 -13.47
CA GLU A 37 -0.36 -5.81 -13.36
C GLU A 37 -0.87 -6.90 -12.40
N ARG A 38 -0.40 -8.15 -12.53
CA ARG A 38 -0.75 -9.25 -11.61
C ARG A 38 -0.30 -9.00 -10.17
N TYR A 39 0.87 -8.38 -9.99
CA TYR A 39 1.35 -7.97 -8.68
C TYR A 39 0.45 -6.89 -8.08
N ASN A 40 0.10 -5.86 -8.85
CA ASN A 40 -0.77 -4.79 -8.43
C ASN A 40 -2.19 -5.27 -8.11
N GLU A 41 -2.76 -6.20 -8.89
CA GLU A 41 -4.07 -6.81 -8.58
C GLU A 41 -4.03 -7.62 -7.28
N LYS A 42 -2.99 -8.42 -7.08
CA LYS A 42 -2.83 -9.24 -5.86
C LYS A 42 -2.66 -8.39 -4.60
N TYR A 43 -2.06 -7.21 -4.72
CA TYR A 43 -1.75 -6.31 -3.59
C TYR A 43 -2.50 -4.98 -3.65
N LYS A 44 -3.60 -4.92 -4.41
CA LYS A 44 -4.44 -3.72 -4.48
C LYS A 44 -4.97 -3.40 -3.09
N VAL A 45 -4.47 -2.30 -2.53
CA VAL A 45 -4.95 -1.77 -1.26
C VAL A 45 -6.38 -1.24 -1.46
N SER A 46 -7.27 -1.50 -0.51
CA SER A 46 -8.65 -1.01 -0.55
C SER A 46 -8.68 0.52 -0.52
N GLU A 47 -9.50 1.14 -1.36
CA GLU A 47 -9.72 2.60 -1.33
C GLU A 47 -10.34 3.04 0.02
N GLU A 48 -11.18 2.18 0.61
CA GLU A 48 -11.77 2.42 1.92
C GLU A 48 -10.72 2.45 3.03
N LEU A 49 -9.67 1.61 2.92
CA LEU A 49 -8.54 1.62 3.85
C LEU A 49 -7.78 2.96 3.81
N LEU A 50 -7.69 3.58 2.64
CA LEU A 50 -7.00 4.86 2.43
C LEU A 50 -7.90 6.07 2.61
N SER A 51 -9.21 5.87 2.86
CA SER A 51 -10.16 6.94 3.04
C SER A 51 -9.93 7.70 4.36
N ASN A 52 -10.29 8.98 4.37
CA ASN A 52 -10.18 9.81 5.58
C ASN A 52 -11.03 9.24 6.72
N LYS A 53 -10.50 9.22 7.93
CA LYS A 53 -11.16 8.73 9.14
C LYS A 53 -11.28 9.86 10.18
N LYS A 54 -12.10 9.61 11.19
CA LYS A 54 -12.24 10.49 12.36
C LYS A 54 -12.13 9.64 13.63
N TYR A 55 -11.52 10.21 14.66
CA TYR A 55 -11.42 9.59 15.98
C TYR A 55 -11.35 10.67 17.05
N GLY A 56 -12.29 10.67 18.02
CA GLY A 56 -12.25 11.57 19.18
C GLY A 56 -12.05 13.06 18.85
N GLY A 57 -12.66 13.57 17.76
CA GLY A 57 -12.46 14.95 17.29
C GLY A 57 -11.19 15.17 16.47
N LEU A 58 -10.36 14.14 16.30
CA LEU A 58 -9.22 14.16 15.39
C LEU A 58 -9.66 13.75 13.97
N SER A 59 -9.08 14.40 12.96
CA SER A 59 -9.20 13.95 11.56
C SER A 59 -7.92 13.25 11.12
N ILE A 60 -8.08 12.10 10.48
CA ILE A 60 -6.97 11.26 9.99
C ILE A 60 -7.06 11.27 8.47
N LYS A 61 -6.04 11.81 7.83
CA LYS A 61 -6.00 12.06 6.39
C LYS A 61 -4.67 11.62 5.78
N LYS A 62 -4.59 11.64 4.45
CA LYS A 62 -3.37 11.30 3.68
C LYS A 62 -2.80 9.94 4.09
N ILE A 63 -3.69 8.98 4.31
CA ILE A 63 -3.34 7.62 4.71
C ILE A 63 -2.60 6.94 3.56
N LYS A 64 -1.46 6.31 3.89
CA LYS A 64 -0.65 5.55 2.94
C LYS A 64 -0.14 4.28 3.59
N LEU A 65 -0.05 3.23 2.80
CA LEU A 65 0.69 2.02 3.13
C LEU A 65 1.93 1.97 2.26
N ASN A 66 3.09 1.93 2.88
CA ASN A 66 4.37 1.91 2.18
C ASN A 66 5.04 0.54 2.38
N GLU A 67 5.82 0.13 1.38
CA GLU A 67 6.65 -1.05 1.42
C GLU A 67 8.11 -0.64 1.13
N LEU A 68 9.00 -1.04 1.99
CA LEU A 68 10.42 -0.83 1.83
C LEU A 68 11.19 -2.06 2.30
N GLY A 69 11.87 -2.74 1.37
CA GLY A 69 12.72 -3.89 1.70
C GLY A 69 12.01 -5.04 2.41
N GLY A 70 10.74 -5.30 2.09
CA GLY A 70 9.91 -6.34 2.71
C GLY A 70 9.29 -5.95 4.05
N SER A 71 9.53 -4.74 4.52
CA SER A 71 8.85 -4.14 5.68
C SER A 71 7.71 -3.25 5.24
N TYR A 72 6.63 -3.26 6.00
CA TYR A 72 5.42 -2.49 5.69
C TYR A 72 5.18 -1.43 6.76
N SER A 73 4.72 -0.26 6.35
CA SER A 73 4.40 0.81 7.27
C SER A 73 3.10 1.52 6.89
N PHE A 74 2.37 1.92 7.92
CA PHE A 74 1.22 2.79 7.83
C PHE A 74 1.65 4.21 8.16
N THR A 75 1.24 5.18 7.34
CA THR A 75 1.45 6.60 7.61
C THR A 75 0.15 7.36 7.44
N ALA A 76 -0.08 8.34 8.27
CA ALA A 76 -1.25 9.20 8.18
C ALA A 76 -0.97 10.58 8.80
N LYS A 77 -1.65 11.61 8.31
CA LYS A 77 -1.63 12.93 8.92
C LYS A 77 -2.84 13.07 9.85
N VAL A 78 -2.59 13.28 11.13
CA VAL A 78 -3.61 13.48 12.16
C VAL A 78 -3.68 14.96 12.51
N LYS A 79 -4.89 15.53 12.51
CA LYS A 79 -5.13 16.92 12.90
C LYS A 79 -6.18 16.98 13.99
N ASN A 80 -5.92 17.80 15.04
CA ASN A 80 -6.89 18.06 16.08
C ASN A 80 -7.90 19.12 15.61
N ASN A 81 -9.14 18.70 15.37
CA ASN A 81 -10.25 19.60 15.00
C ASN A 81 -11.33 19.66 16.11
N SER A 82 -11.03 19.18 17.32
CA SER A 82 -12.03 19.10 18.40
C SER A 82 -12.34 20.44 19.07
N GLY A 83 -11.52 21.48 18.81
CA GLY A 83 -11.62 22.77 19.52
C GLY A 83 -11.07 22.73 20.95
N VAL A 84 -10.61 21.59 21.43
CA VAL A 84 -9.97 21.41 22.74
C VAL A 84 -8.65 20.65 22.54
N LYS A 85 -7.76 20.80 23.52
CA LYS A 85 -6.49 20.08 23.51
C LYS A 85 -6.71 18.58 23.63
N HIS A 86 -5.98 17.82 22.84
CA HIS A 86 -5.94 16.37 22.94
C HIS A 86 -4.75 15.95 23.81
N GLU A 87 -4.98 15.11 24.80
CA GLU A 87 -3.92 14.57 25.65
C GLU A 87 -3.33 13.29 25.04
N ILE A 88 -2.15 12.88 25.53
CA ILE A 88 -1.51 11.64 25.08
C ILE A 88 -2.45 10.46 25.31
N GLU A 89 -2.66 9.66 24.25
CA GLU A 89 -3.57 8.53 24.32
C GLU A 89 -2.95 7.31 23.62
N PRO A 90 -2.77 6.16 24.35
CA PRO A 90 -2.42 4.92 23.73
C PRO A 90 -3.61 4.40 22.94
N VAL A 91 -3.37 4.07 21.66
CA VAL A 91 -4.40 3.59 20.74
C VAL A 91 -3.95 2.34 20.02
N LYS A 92 -4.91 1.64 19.46
CA LYS A 92 -4.72 0.47 18.65
C LYS A 92 -5.34 0.72 17.28
N LEU A 93 -4.56 0.52 16.23
CA LEU A 93 -5.05 0.47 14.85
C LEU A 93 -5.54 -0.94 14.59
N VAL A 94 -6.84 -1.13 14.46
CA VAL A 94 -7.46 -2.43 14.17
C VAL A 94 -7.88 -2.46 12.71
N PHE A 95 -7.26 -3.31 11.94
CA PHE A 95 -7.50 -3.49 10.51
C PHE A 95 -8.56 -4.58 10.31
N LEU A 96 -9.60 -4.25 9.56
CA LEU A 96 -10.79 -5.08 9.39
C LEU A 96 -10.99 -5.51 7.93
N ASP A 97 -11.52 -6.70 7.72
CA ASP A 97 -11.99 -7.16 6.41
C ASP A 97 -13.36 -6.55 6.05
N LYS A 98 -13.91 -6.91 4.88
CA LYS A 98 -15.22 -6.43 4.42
C LYS A 98 -16.39 -6.87 5.29
N THR A 99 -16.21 -7.92 6.09
CA THR A 99 -17.23 -8.47 7.00
C THR A 99 -17.10 -7.93 8.41
N GLY A 100 -16.09 -7.07 8.66
CA GLY A 100 -15.81 -6.48 9.96
C GLY A 100 -14.94 -7.35 10.87
N ASN A 101 -14.40 -8.47 10.38
CA ASN A 101 -13.49 -9.29 11.16
C ASN A 101 -12.10 -8.68 11.20
N LYS A 102 -11.44 -8.82 12.34
CA LYS A 102 -10.07 -8.35 12.52
C LYS A 102 -9.09 -9.17 11.67
N VAL A 103 -8.32 -8.47 10.84
CA VAL A 103 -7.22 -9.02 10.03
C VAL A 103 -5.91 -8.94 10.79
N CYS A 104 -5.62 -7.78 11.36
CA CYS A 104 -4.44 -7.51 12.20
C CYS A 104 -4.71 -6.31 13.11
N GLU A 105 -3.84 -6.11 14.09
CA GLU A 105 -3.86 -4.92 14.95
C GLU A 105 -2.44 -4.45 15.23
N VAL A 106 -2.28 -3.14 15.43
CA VAL A 106 -0.99 -2.52 15.75
C VAL A 106 -1.18 -1.47 16.82
N ASN A 107 -0.38 -1.56 17.89
CA ASN A 107 -0.37 -0.55 18.94
C ASN A 107 0.33 0.72 18.44
N SER A 108 -0.21 1.86 18.80
CA SER A 108 0.34 3.17 18.49
C SER A 108 0.00 4.16 19.62
N ASN A 109 0.54 5.35 19.53
CA ASN A 109 0.24 6.42 20.46
C ASN A 109 -0.15 7.66 19.69
N LEU A 110 -1.22 8.32 20.13
CA LEU A 110 -1.53 9.69 19.73
C LEU A 110 -0.81 10.62 20.71
N PRO A 111 -0.02 11.57 20.22
CA PRO A 111 0.66 12.53 21.07
C PRO A 111 -0.34 13.58 21.60
N ARG A 112 0.13 14.38 22.52
CA ARG A 112 -0.57 15.62 22.88
C ARG A 112 -0.61 16.54 21.68
N LEU A 113 -1.80 17.04 21.33
CA LEU A 113 -2.02 17.94 20.20
C LEU A 113 -2.82 19.16 20.65
N ASP A 114 -2.28 20.36 20.45
CA ASP A 114 -3.03 21.58 20.64
C ASP A 114 -4.14 21.72 19.56
N VAL A 115 -5.04 22.68 19.74
CA VAL A 115 -6.11 22.94 18.76
C VAL A 115 -5.50 23.26 17.40
N ASP A 116 -6.02 22.66 16.34
CA ASP A 116 -5.54 22.79 14.96
C ASP A 116 -4.13 22.25 14.68
N GLU A 117 -3.45 21.69 15.66
CA GLU A 117 -2.13 21.07 15.48
C GLU A 117 -2.22 19.80 14.62
N GLU A 118 -1.17 19.57 13.81
CA GLU A 118 -1.02 18.39 12.96
C GLU A 118 0.15 17.53 13.42
N PHE A 119 0.01 16.21 13.27
CA PHE A 119 1.02 15.21 13.59
C PHE A 119 1.08 14.16 12.47
N ASP A 120 2.28 13.74 12.11
CA ASP A 120 2.50 12.66 11.17
C ASP A 120 2.61 11.32 11.93
N MET A 121 1.53 10.54 11.89
CA MET A 121 1.44 9.23 12.51
C MET A 121 2.19 8.21 11.67
N TYR A 122 2.97 7.38 12.32
CA TYR A 122 3.72 6.28 11.72
C TYR A 122 3.55 5.01 12.56
N ALA A 123 3.31 3.88 11.90
CA ALA A 123 3.29 2.58 12.54
C ALA A 123 3.85 1.50 11.60
N MET A 124 4.68 0.61 12.13
CA MET A 124 5.06 -0.61 11.43
C MET A 124 3.89 -1.58 11.46
N ILE A 125 3.57 -2.18 10.31
CA ILE A 125 2.45 -3.11 10.16
C ILE A 125 2.92 -4.42 9.56
N GLY A 126 2.17 -5.50 9.80
CA GLY A 126 2.38 -6.78 9.11
C GLY A 126 1.90 -6.75 7.66
N GLU A 127 2.39 -7.67 6.84
CA GLU A 127 1.95 -7.82 5.43
C GLU A 127 0.44 -8.09 5.34
N GLU A 128 -0.12 -8.83 6.29
CA GLU A 128 -1.53 -9.16 6.38
C GLU A 128 -2.42 -7.92 6.46
N CYS A 129 -1.97 -6.85 7.14
CA CYS A 129 -2.72 -5.60 7.28
C CYS A 129 -3.05 -4.93 5.95
N ARG A 130 -2.24 -5.15 4.91
CA ARG A 130 -2.47 -4.61 3.56
C ARG A 130 -3.71 -5.17 2.89
N ARG A 131 -4.17 -6.35 3.32
CA ARG A 131 -5.35 -7.03 2.77
C ARG A 131 -6.64 -6.59 3.44
N ALA A 132 -6.54 -5.74 4.45
CA ALA A 132 -7.71 -5.20 5.13
C ALA A 132 -8.56 -4.34 4.17
N TYR A 133 -9.83 -4.29 4.45
CA TYR A 133 -10.77 -3.41 3.73
C TYR A 133 -10.77 -2.00 4.31
N THR A 134 -10.70 -1.90 5.64
CA THR A 134 -10.68 -0.63 6.38
C THR A 134 -9.91 -0.78 7.69
N PHE A 135 -9.76 0.31 8.43
CA PHE A 135 -9.26 0.26 9.81
C PHE A 135 -10.09 1.16 10.71
N VAL A 136 -10.07 0.86 11.99
CA VAL A 136 -10.60 1.70 13.06
C VAL A 136 -9.51 1.98 14.09
N ILE A 137 -9.66 3.07 14.82
CA ILE A 137 -8.80 3.40 15.95
C ILE A 137 -9.58 3.08 17.22
N GLU A 138 -9.00 2.29 18.08
CA GLU A 138 -9.55 1.93 19.38
C GLU A 138 -8.63 2.45 20.49
N ARG A 139 -9.23 2.92 21.58
CA ARG A 139 -8.49 3.26 22.78
C ARG A 139 -7.98 1.97 23.42
N VAL A 140 -6.72 1.97 23.83
CA VAL A 140 -6.22 0.90 24.72
C VAL A 140 -6.72 1.23 26.13
N GLU A 141 -7.71 0.47 26.59
CA GLU A 141 -8.11 0.55 28.00
C GLU A 141 -6.91 0.06 28.83
N GLY A 142 -6.35 0.97 29.63
CA GLY A 142 -5.31 0.60 30.58
C GLY A 142 -5.89 -0.41 31.58
N GLU A 143 -5.28 -1.56 31.72
CA GLU A 143 -5.45 -2.38 32.90
C GLU A 143 -5.08 -1.51 34.11
N ASN A 144 -6.11 -1.06 34.83
CA ASN A 144 -5.93 -0.48 36.16
C ASN A 144 -5.45 -1.60 37.09
N SER A 145 -4.14 -1.83 37.08
CA SER A 145 -3.48 -2.69 38.05
C SER A 145 -2.56 -1.83 38.92
N TYR A 146 -3.17 -1.07 39.80
CA TYR A 146 -2.54 -0.63 41.04
C TYR A 146 -3.60 -0.71 42.15
N GLU A 147 -3.74 -1.88 42.71
CA GLU A 147 -4.02 -2.06 44.12
C GLU A 147 -2.75 -2.51 44.83
#